data_d6cedc73cd3db9b3ee460d0810cb7c35
#
_entry.id   d6cedc73cd3db9b3ee460d0810cb7c35
#
_cell.length_a   1.000
_cell.length_b   1.000
_cell.length_c   1.000
_cell.angle_alpha   90.00
_cell.angle_beta   90.00
_cell.angle_gamma   90.00
#
_symmetry.space_group_name_H-M   'P 1'
#
loop_
_entity.id
_entity.type
_entity.pdbx_description
1 polymer ?
#
loop_
_entity_poly.entity_id
_entity_poly.type
_entity_poly.pdbx_seq_one_letter_code
_entity_poly.pdbx_strand_id
1 'polypeptide(L)'
;MRIPALAGAQLLVVPVNWPAAPIPVGERPAEVVRVQANAGVNRLPIVACDRVADERGVAWVGGTVLTDADGWVVAGGWSSDAEMILMAELDPAESDVKGVGGLSDIHADRRVDLYPTTGWVRATAGLAPEPSDESS
;
A
#
# COMPACT_ATOMS: atom_id res chain seq x y z
N MET A 1 1.38 -5.52 -3.08
CA MET A 1 1.60 -4.77 -1.80
C MET A 1 1.82 -5.68 -0.58
N ARG A 2 1.60 -6.99 -0.70
CA ARG A 2 1.81 -7.95 0.41
C ARG A 2 3.27 -8.00 0.92
N ILE A 3 4.26 -7.94 0.01
CA ILE A 3 5.68 -8.07 0.37
C ILE A 3 6.15 -6.97 1.33
N PRO A 4 5.94 -5.66 1.08
CA PRO A 4 6.29 -4.63 2.05
C PRO A 4 5.59 -4.81 3.41
N ALA A 5 4.31 -5.19 3.43
CA ALA A 5 3.57 -5.44 4.66
C ALA A 5 4.20 -6.58 5.48
N LEU A 6 4.59 -7.69 4.83
CA LEU A 6 5.28 -8.81 5.46
C LEU A 6 6.70 -8.46 5.94
N ALA A 7 7.32 -7.46 5.33
CA ALA A 7 8.62 -6.92 5.73
C ALA A 7 8.52 -5.89 6.86
N GLY A 8 7.33 -5.64 7.41
CA GLY A 8 7.12 -4.74 8.54
C GLY A 8 6.93 -3.27 8.15
N ALA A 9 6.57 -2.98 6.89
CA ALA A 9 6.19 -1.63 6.52
C ALA A 9 4.92 -1.21 7.28
N GLN A 10 4.95 -0.02 7.86
CA GLN A 10 3.82 0.58 8.57
C GLN A 10 3.06 1.62 7.74
N LEU A 11 3.64 2.06 6.65
CA LEU A 11 3.05 2.97 5.67
C LEU A 11 3.63 2.66 4.30
N LEU A 12 2.80 2.68 3.27
CA LEU A 12 3.23 2.55 1.89
C LEU A 12 2.93 3.84 1.12
N VAL A 13 3.97 4.48 0.60
CA VAL A 13 3.84 5.66 -0.26
C VAL A 13 4.08 5.25 -1.71
N VAL A 14 3.12 5.54 -2.57
CA VAL A 14 3.12 5.09 -3.98
C VAL A 14 2.90 6.30 -4.89
N PRO A 15 3.94 6.87 -5.49
CA PRO A 15 3.76 7.81 -6.59
C PRO A 15 3.26 7.05 -7.82
N VAL A 16 2.19 7.54 -8.43
CA VAL A 16 1.50 6.86 -9.53
C VAL A 16 1.19 7.80 -10.68
N ASN A 17 0.91 7.22 -11.84
CA ASN A 17 0.42 7.89 -13.02
C ASN A 17 -0.70 7.03 -13.60
N TRP A 18 -1.93 7.27 -13.19
CA TRP A 18 -3.09 6.50 -13.64
C TRP A 18 -3.74 7.15 -14.85
N PRO A 19 -3.65 6.56 -16.04
CA PRO A 19 -4.34 7.09 -17.22
C PRO A 19 -5.85 7.11 -16.97
N ALA A 20 -6.50 8.19 -17.41
CA ALA A 20 -7.94 8.33 -17.28
C ALA A 20 -8.67 7.22 -18.04
N ALA A 21 -9.67 6.64 -17.41
CA ALA A 21 -10.58 5.66 -17.96
C ALA A 21 -12.02 6.04 -17.59
N PRO A 22 -13.04 5.57 -18.32
CA PRO A 22 -14.43 5.82 -17.95
C PRO A 22 -14.73 5.29 -16.55
N ILE A 23 -15.32 6.14 -15.71
CA ILE A 23 -15.72 5.81 -14.35
C ILE A 23 -17.26 5.83 -14.31
N PRO A 24 -17.93 4.77 -13.87
CA PRO A 24 -19.38 4.78 -13.72
C PRO A 24 -19.84 5.86 -12.75
N VAL A 25 -21.05 6.37 -12.96
CA VAL A 25 -21.61 7.42 -12.10
C VAL A 25 -21.73 6.92 -10.66
N GLY A 26 -21.21 7.68 -9.72
CA GLY A 26 -21.24 7.35 -8.28
C GLY A 26 -20.13 6.40 -7.82
N GLU A 27 -19.29 5.92 -8.74
CA GLU A 27 -18.18 5.04 -8.40
C GLU A 27 -16.85 5.82 -8.27
N ARG A 28 -15.94 5.25 -7.51
CA ARG A 28 -14.55 5.71 -7.42
C ARG A 28 -13.74 5.15 -8.59
N PRO A 29 -12.64 5.82 -8.97
CA PRO A 29 -11.68 5.22 -9.90
C PRO A 29 -11.28 3.81 -9.47
N ALA A 30 -11.20 2.88 -10.41
CA ALA A 30 -10.83 1.48 -10.11
C ALA A 30 -9.46 1.37 -9.43
N GLU A 31 -8.56 2.29 -9.73
CA GLU A 31 -7.24 2.43 -9.13
C GLU A 31 -7.35 2.72 -7.62
N VAL A 32 -8.22 3.63 -7.24
CA VAL A 32 -8.50 3.96 -5.83
C VAL A 32 -9.11 2.76 -5.11
N VAL A 33 -10.06 2.06 -5.74
CA VAL A 33 -10.65 0.83 -5.17
C VAL A 33 -9.57 -0.23 -4.93
N ARG A 34 -8.60 -0.38 -5.85
CA ARG A 34 -7.46 -1.29 -5.67
C ARG A 34 -6.56 -0.86 -4.51
N VAL A 35 -6.33 0.44 -4.31
CA VAL A 35 -5.58 0.94 -3.15
C VAL A 35 -6.29 0.58 -1.87
N GLN A 36 -7.59 0.85 -1.75
CA GLN A 36 -8.41 0.50 -0.59
C GLN A 36 -8.36 -1.01 -0.28
N ALA A 37 -8.60 -1.84 -1.29
CA ALA A 37 -8.55 -3.29 -1.12
C ALA A 37 -7.15 -3.76 -0.65
N ASN A 38 -6.07 -3.20 -1.23
CA ASN A 38 -4.72 -3.56 -0.84
C ASN A 38 -4.35 -3.05 0.56
N ALA A 39 -4.83 -1.90 0.98
CA ALA A 39 -4.66 -1.41 2.34
C ALA A 39 -5.33 -2.37 3.34
N GLY A 40 -6.62 -2.65 3.18
CA GLY A 40 -7.39 -3.49 4.10
C GLY A 40 -6.87 -4.93 4.18
N VAL A 41 -6.62 -5.59 3.04
CA VAL A 41 -6.13 -7.00 3.05
C VAL A 41 -4.69 -7.15 3.54
N ASN A 42 -3.95 -6.07 3.74
CA ASN A 42 -2.60 -6.10 4.28
C ASN A 42 -2.50 -5.40 5.64
N ARG A 43 -3.57 -4.77 6.10
CA ARG A 43 -3.58 -3.87 7.25
C ARG A 43 -2.38 -2.93 7.20
N LEU A 44 -2.35 -2.13 6.13
CA LEU A 44 -1.23 -1.25 5.81
C LEU A 44 -1.79 0.05 5.23
N PRO A 45 -1.67 1.19 5.91
CA PRO A 45 -2.02 2.48 5.34
C PRO A 45 -1.29 2.73 4.02
N ILE A 46 -2.00 3.29 3.05
CA ILE A 46 -1.42 3.60 1.73
C ILE A 46 -1.69 5.05 1.38
N VAL A 47 -0.64 5.74 0.95
CA VAL A 47 -0.69 7.07 0.34
C VAL A 47 -0.34 6.92 -1.13
N ALA A 48 -1.33 7.03 -2.01
CA ALA A 48 -1.11 7.06 -3.46
C ALA A 48 -1.25 8.49 -3.97
N CYS A 49 -0.18 8.99 -4.58
CA CYS A 49 -0.11 10.35 -5.12
C CYS A 49 -0.19 10.28 -6.64
N ASP A 50 -1.32 10.69 -7.20
CA ASP A 50 -1.56 10.70 -8.64
C ASP A 50 -1.37 12.09 -9.22
N ARG A 51 -1.10 12.15 -10.51
CA ARG A 51 -1.00 13.40 -11.24
C ARG A 51 -2.36 13.82 -11.79
N VAL A 52 -2.50 15.12 -12.04
CA VAL A 52 -3.71 15.73 -12.62
C VAL A 52 -3.41 16.31 -13.99
N ALA A 53 -4.46 16.75 -14.68
CA ALA A 53 -4.45 17.39 -15.99
C ALA A 53 -3.98 16.47 -17.14
N ASP A 54 -3.83 17.07 -18.30
CA ASP A 54 -3.42 16.40 -19.54
C ASP A 54 -1.92 16.59 -19.76
N GLU A 55 -1.20 15.53 -20.08
CA GLU A 55 0.21 15.63 -20.44
C GLU A 55 0.49 14.79 -21.68
N ARG A 56 1.02 15.45 -22.73
CA ARG A 56 1.36 14.81 -24.02
C ARG A 56 0.19 14.05 -24.66
N GLY A 57 -1.05 14.56 -24.48
CA GLY A 57 -2.27 13.95 -24.99
C GLY A 57 -2.78 12.77 -24.16
N VAL A 58 -2.27 12.58 -22.94
CA VAL A 58 -2.77 11.59 -21.99
C VAL A 58 -3.44 12.30 -20.83
N ALA A 59 -4.74 12.09 -20.67
CA ALA A 59 -5.49 12.51 -19.48
C ALA A 59 -5.21 11.57 -18.31
N TRP A 60 -5.16 12.12 -17.09
CA TRP A 60 -4.88 11.38 -15.86
C TRP A 60 -6.11 11.35 -14.95
N VAL A 61 -6.20 10.33 -14.12
CA VAL A 61 -7.33 10.15 -13.20
C VAL A 61 -7.38 11.25 -12.14
N GLY A 62 -6.23 11.75 -11.68
CA GLY A 62 -6.17 12.68 -10.56
C GLY A 62 -6.69 12.05 -9.25
N GLY A 63 -6.54 10.76 -9.09
CA GLY A 63 -7.14 9.94 -8.04
C GLY A 63 -6.31 9.86 -6.75
N THR A 64 -5.56 10.91 -6.41
CA THR A 64 -4.78 10.93 -5.15
C THR A 64 -5.64 10.49 -3.97
N VAL A 65 -5.12 9.54 -3.18
CA VAL A 65 -5.86 8.92 -2.07
C VAL A 65 -4.96 8.57 -0.91
N LEU A 66 -5.46 8.79 0.29
CA LEU A 66 -4.90 8.34 1.55
C LEU A 66 -5.88 7.36 2.19
N THR A 67 -5.39 6.17 2.58
CA THR A 67 -6.20 5.15 3.27
C THR A 67 -5.59 4.80 4.62
N ASP A 68 -6.44 4.43 5.57
CA ASP A 68 -6.02 3.83 6.83
C ASP A 68 -5.66 2.34 6.67
N ALA A 69 -5.34 1.69 7.79
CA ALA A 69 -4.97 0.27 7.81
C ALA A 69 -6.14 -0.67 7.47
N ASP A 70 -7.38 -0.24 7.63
CA ASP A 70 -8.57 -1.00 7.28
C ASP A 70 -9.01 -0.80 5.82
N GLY A 71 -8.34 0.12 5.10
CA GLY A 71 -8.63 0.44 3.70
C GLY A 71 -9.70 1.51 3.52
N TRP A 72 -10.11 2.19 4.59
CA TRP A 72 -11.00 3.32 4.46
C TRP A 72 -10.26 4.54 3.93
N VAL A 73 -10.91 5.29 3.05
CA VAL A 73 -10.36 6.54 2.55
C VAL A 73 -10.48 7.61 3.62
N VAL A 74 -9.35 8.14 4.04
CA VAL A 74 -9.27 9.24 5.03
C VAL A 74 -9.08 10.61 4.37
N ALA A 75 -8.57 10.64 3.12
CA ALA A 75 -8.54 11.86 2.30
C ALA A 75 -8.48 11.52 0.81
N GLY A 76 -9.08 12.36 -0.04
CA GLY A 76 -9.11 12.20 -1.49
C GLY A 76 -9.97 11.05 -1.99
N GLY A 77 -9.46 10.29 -2.97
CA GLY A 77 -10.09 9.08 -3.48
C GLY A 77 -11.18 9.30 -4.52
N TRP A 78 -11.30 10.52 -5.05
CA TRP A 78 -12.13 10.85 -6.20
C TRP A 78 -11.26 11.40 -7.33
N SER A 79 -11.72 11.28 -8.55
CA SER A 79 -11.07 11.93 -9.69
C SER A 79 -11.13 13.46 -9.54
N SER A 80 -10.03 14.13 -9.89
CA SER A 80 -9.92 15.59 -9.85
C SER A 80 -9.03 16.09 -10.97
N ASP A 81 -9.42 17.24 -11.56
CA ASP A 81 -8.60 17.96 -12.53
C ASP A 81 -7.76 19.08 -11.88
N ALA A 82 -7.96 19.30 -10.58
CA ALA A 82 -7.30 20.38 -9.84
C ALA A 82 -6.08 19.86 -9.07
N GLU A 83 -5.00 20.62 -9.11
CA GLU A 83 -3.87 20.44 -8.20
C GLU A 83 -4.32 20.67 -6.76
N MET A 84 -3.94 19.76 -5.86
CA MET A 84 -4.33 19.86 -4.46
C MET A 84 -3.28 19.24 -3.55
N ILE A 85 -3.26 19.70 -2.30
CA ILE A 85 -2.54 19.06 -1.21
C ILE A 85 -3.58 18.42 -0.30
N LEU A 86 -3.47 17.10 -0.11
CA LEU A 86 -4.29 16.37 0.83
C LEU A 86 -3.50 16.06 2.10
N MET A 87 -4.16 16.20 3.24
CA MET A 87 -3.58 15.90 4.54
C MET A 87 -4.53 15.01 5.35
N ALA A 88 -3.98 14.07 6.08
CA ALA A 88 -4.69 13.23 7.04
C ALA A 88 -3.76 12.86 8.19
N GLU A 89 -4.34 12.59 9.34
CA GLU A 89 -3.62 11.94 10.45
C GLU A 89 -3.77 10.43 10.33
N LEU A 90 -2.67 9.71 10.44
CA LEU A 90 -2.60 8.26 10.42
C LEU A 90 -1.74 7.80 11.59
N ASP A 91 -2.16 6.76 12.28
CA ASP A 91 -1.31 6.06 13.25
C ASP A 91 -0.63 4.87 12.56
N PRO A 92 0.68 4.94 12.26
CA PRO A 92 1.38 3.83 11.64
C PRO A 92 1.37 2.55 12.48
N ALA A 93 1.23 2.66 13.81
CA ALA A 93 1.20 1.51 14.72
C ALA A 93 -0.05 0.64 14.53
N GLU A 94 -1.14 1.16 13.99
CA GLU A 94 -2.32 0.36 13.63
C GLU A 94 -1.98 -0.76 12.63
N SER A 95 -0.96 -0.55 11.80
CA SER A 95 -0.51 -1.56 10.84
C SER A 95 0.21 -2.75 11.49
N ASP A 96 0.65 -2.65 12.73
CA ASP A 96 1.29 -3.77 13.45
C ASP A 96 0.24 -4.78 13.92
N VAL A 97 -1.02 -4.34 14.06
CA VAL A 97 -2.14 -5.21 14.43
C VAL A 97 -2.66 -5.90 13.18
N LYS A 98 -2.33 -7.17 12.95
CA LYS A 98 -2.74 -7.95 11.78
C LYS A 98 -3.98 -8.82 12.03
N GLY A 99 -4.51 -8.82 13.26
CA GLY A 99 -5.74 -9.50 13.62
C GLY A 99 -6.95 -8.86 12.95
N VAL A 100 -7.82 -9.70 12.37
CA VAL A 100 -9.11 -9.31 11.81
C VAL A 100 -10.18 -10.08 12.55
N GLY A 101 -10.86 -9.40 13.48
CA GLY A 101 -11.75 -10.07 14.44
C GLY A 101 -10.98 -10.93 15.44
N GLY A 102 -11.70 -11.73 16.22
CA GLY A 102 -11.11 -12.48 17.34
C GLY A 102 -10.38 -13.78 16.97
N LEU A 103 -10.45 -14.22 15.72
CA LEU A 103 -10.03 -15.57 15.33
C LEU A 103 -9.09 -15.61 14.11
N SER A 104 -8.80 -14.49 13.48
CA SER A 104 -8.02 -14.47 12.23
C SER A 104 -6.90 -13.45 12.29
N ASP A 105 -5.71 -13.84 11.87
CA ASP A 105 -4.57 -12.95 11.64
C ASP A 105 -4.10 -13.09 10.19
N ILE A 106 -4.16 -11.99 9.44
CA ILE A 106 -3.89 -12.00 7.99
C ILE A 106 -2.43 -12.31 7.63
N HIS A 107 -1.52 -12.27 8.59
CA HIS A 107 -0.11 -12.63 8.40
C HIS A 107 0.24 -13.97 9.04
N ALA A 108 -0.21 -14.24 10.27
CA ALA A 108 0.10 -15.46 11.00
C ALA A 108 -0.62 -16.69 10.41
N ASP A 109 -1.86 -16.53 9.94
CA ASP A 109 -2.68 -17.62 9.41
C ASP A 109 -2.31 -18.03 7.96
N ARG A 110 -1.26 -17.42 7.41
CA ARG A 110 -0.84 -17.77 6.05
C ARG A 110 -0.28 -19.19 5.99
N ARG A 111 -0.66 -19.90 4.95
CA ARG A 111 -0.14 -21.22 4.65
C ARG A 111 1.27 -21.11 4.04
N VAL A 112 2.26 -20.80 4.89
CA VAL A 112 3.67 -20.66 4.48
C VAL A 112 4.29 -21.96 3.98
N ASP A 113 3.68 -23.09 4.32
CA ASP A 113 4.00 -24.42 3.82
C ASP A 113 3.65 -24.62 2.34
N LEU A 114 2.56 -23.96 1.87
CA LEU A 114 2.09 -24.03 0.48
C LEU A 114 2.60 -22.88 -0.40
N TYR A 115 2.87 -21.72 0.21
CA TYR A 115 3.31 -20.52 -0.49
C TYR A 115 4.71 -20.15 0.01
N PRO A 116 5.78 -20.67 -0.64
CA PRO A 116 7.13 -20.33 -0.21
C PRO A 116 7.30 -18.83 -0.17
N THR A 117 7.82 -18.34 0.94
CA THR A 117 8.20 -16.94 1.07
C THR A 117 9.09 -16.58 -0.11
N THR A 118 8.65 -15.63 -0.90
CA THR A 118 9.34 -15.15 -2.09
C THR A 118 10.82 -14.91 -1.79
N GLY A 119 11.70 -15.12 -2.77
CA GLY A 119 13.15 -15.02 -2.64
C GLY A 119 13.68 -13.70 -2.07
N TRP A 120 12.80 -12.71 -1.88
CA TRP A 120 13.10 -11.44 -1.21
C TRP A 120 13.38 -11.60 0.30
N VAL A 121 12.63 -12.45 1.00
CA VAL A 121 12.87 -12.75 2.42
C VAL A 121 14.18 -13.54 2.60
N ARG A 122 14.57 -14.32 1.60
CA ARG A 122 15.89 -14.99 1.60
C ARG A 122 17.06 -14.04 1.40
N ALA A 123 16.88 -12.96 0.64
CA ALA A 123 17.94 -11.97 0.42
C ALA A 123 18.25 -11.16 1.67
N THR A 124 17.25 -10.86 2.50
CA THR A 124 17.47 -10.14 3.77
C THR A 124 18.00 -11.06 4.88
N ALA A 125 17.67 -12.35 4.86
CA ALA A 125 18.23 -13.33 5.81
C ALA A 125 19.71 -13.67 5.54
N GLY A 126 20.21 -13.37 4.34
CA GLY A 126 21.62 -13.55 3.95
C GLY A 126 22.53 -12.35 4.26
N LEU A 127 21.98 -11.27 4.83
CA LEU A 127 22.73 -10.07 5.27
C LEU A 127 23.06 -10.10 6.78
N ALA A 128 23.20 -11.28 7.38
CA ALA A 128 23.88 -11.36 8.65
C ALA A 128 25.33 -10.86 8.46
N PRO A 129 25.83 -9.92 9.27
CA PRO A 129 27.21 -9.49 9.17
C PRO A 129 28.11 -10.71 9.39
N GLU A 130 29.09 -10.88 8.50
CA GLU A 130 30.14 -11.87 8.69
C GLU A 130 30.80 -11.62 10.05
N PRO A 131 31.06 -12.67 10.85
CA PRO A 131 31.81 -12.50 12.09
C PRO A 131 33.17 -11.94 11.73
N SER A 132 33.52 -10.79 12.33
CA SER A 132 34.84 -10.21 12.24
C SER A 132 35.88 -11.25 12.65
N ASP A 133 36.77 -11.60 11.73
CA ASP A 133 37.96 -12.41 12.01
C ASP A 133 38.87 -11.63 13.01
N GLU A 134 38.66 -11.88 14.30
CA GLU A 134 39.66 -11.54 15.30
C GLU A 134 40.67 -12.70 15.39
N SER A 135 41.67 -12.68 14.53
CA SER A 135 42.86 -13.48 14.70
C SER A 135 44.07 -12.71 14.23
N SER A 136 44.69 -11.96 15.14
CA SER A 136 46.14 -11.79 15.25
C SER A 136 46.48 -11.04 16.53
#